data_3a0b22be1fb42093d2129c33595a619e
#
_entry.id   3a0b22be1fb42093d2129c33595a619e
#
_cell.length_a   1.000
_cell.length_b   1.000
_cell.length_c   1.000
_cell.angle_alpha   90.00
_cell.angle_beta   90.00
_cell.angle_gamma   90.00
#
_symmetry.space_group_name_H-M   'P 1'
#
loop_
_entity.id
_entity.type
_entity.pdbx_description
1 polymer ?
#
loop_
_entity_poly.entity_id
_entity_poly.type
_entity_poly.pdbx_seq_one_letter_code
_entity_poly.pdbx_strand_id
1 'polypeptide(L)'
;MKYDLLLKNTMILNPDGNVTEGQYLAIKDRRIARITADVVPDSMAAQVLDCTGKLTMPGMVDGHTHTSQQLLRGRLADEYPMIWTRFLVPFESTLHSDDVYYSALLYCIQAIKAGITGFAESGGRFMERTIQAAVETGMRAAVARSMMDSGREITPQMLETKEEALDRNDALYEAYQGAGDGRIQVYYGMRQVMTCTPAFMEAIAEHANARHTGIHAHLCEHRNEVSFCLQNYKLRPVELMEKVGMLGPRLVTAHNVALSEHDITLLSKYRVKLIHCPFANLINHGFPKTPTLLESGCYVGLGSDGAAYNSVDLFEEMRVLRACLISYYGLPAFDPVVMPVKTALRLSTEGGAAALGMEDCLGRVKEGCIADLITVNMMRPHIFPTNNRTTAVLDTVTAQDVEDSIIDGKLIMEHRILKTIDEAAVMKECAARMQSINRQFQ
;
A
#
# COMPACT_ATOMS: atom_id res chain seq x y z
N MET A 1 -2.71 -6.90 -35.61
CA MET A 1 -2.39 -5.84 -34.62
C MET A 1 -1.26 -6.40 -33.77
N LYS A 2 -0.16 -5.66 -33.56
CA LYS A 2 0.99 -6.16 -32.80
C LYS A 2 0.80 -5.81 -31.32
N TYR A 3 1.01 -6.79 -30.41
CA TYR A 3 0.99 -6.57 -28.97
C TYR A 3 2.28 -5.87 -28.52
N ASP A 4 2.23 -5.21 -27.38
CA ASP A 4 3.43 -4.55 -26.81
C ASP A 4 4.28 -5.58 -26.08
N LEU A 5 3.65 -6.45 -25.26
CA LEU A 5 4.30 -7.53 -24.52
C LEU A 5 3.42 -8.80 -24.60
N LEU A 6 4.07 -9.97 -24.75
CA LEU A 6 3.46 -11.27 -24.68
C LEU A 6 4.13 -12.12 -23.61
N LEU A 7 3.36 -12.54 -22.61
CA LEU A 7 3.77 -13.60 -21.66
C LEU A 7 3.30 -14.93 -22.22
N LYS A 8 4.23 -15.87 -22.45
CA LYS A 8 3.90 -17.19 -23.00
C LYS A 8 4.16 -18.31 -21.99
N ASN A 9 3.41 -19.39 -22.12
CA ASN A 9 3.51 -20.60 -21.28
C ASN A 9 3.31 -20.34 -19.77
N THR A 10 2.50 -19.35 -19.40
CA THR A 10 2.32 -18.96 -18.01
C THR A 10 1.19 -19.73 -17.33
N MET A 11 1.31 -19.93 -16.03
CA MET A 11 0.17 -20.15 -15.15
C MET A 11 -0.48 -18.81 -14.81
N ILE A 12 -1.80 -18.73 -14.66
CA ILE A 12 -2.52 -17.49 -14.33
C ILE A 12 -3.33 -17.69 -13.06
N LEU A 13 -3.15 -16.81 -12.07
CA LEU A 13 -4.06 -16.66 -10.94
C LEU A 13 -5.28 -15.85 -11.41
N ASN A 14 -6.41 -16.52 -11.55
CA ASN A 14 -7.65 -15.92 -12.01
C ASN A 14 -8.35 -15.10 -10.89
N PRO A 15 -9.28 -14.20 -11.23
CA PRO A 15 -10.03 -13.41 -10.24
C PRO A 15 -10.83 -14.24 -9.23
N ASP A 16 -11.24 -15.46 -9.59
CA ASP A 16 -11.91 -16.40 -8.67
C ASP A 16 -10.95 -17.11 -7.70
N GLY A 17 -9.64 -16.81 -7.82
CA GLY A 17 -8.58 -17.39 -7.02
C GLY A 17 -8.18 -18.81 -7.43
N ASN A 18 -8.61 -19.31 -8.60
CA ASN A 18 -8.12 -20.56 -9.16
C ASN A 18 -6.94 -20.29 -10.11
N VAL A 19 -6.13 -21.32 -10.39
CA VAL A 19 -4.99 -21.21 -11.31
C VAL A 19 -5.28 -22.00 -12.58
N THR A 20 -5.10 -21.36 -13.75
CA THR A 20 -5.06 -22.00 -15.06
C THR A 20 -3.63 -22.08 -15.59
N GLU A 21 -3.31 -23.16 -16.31
CA GLU A 21 -1.97 -23.43 -16.83
C GLU A 21 -1.89 -23.28 -18.36
N GLY A 22 -0.66 -23.15 -18.88
CA GLY A 22 -0.39 -23.15 -20.32
C GLY A 22 -1.03 -21.96 -21.05
N GLN A 23 -1.13 -20.82 -20.40
CA GLN A 23 -1.77 -19.65 -20.94
C GLN A 23 -0.78 -18.72 -21.66
N TYR A 24 -1.31 -17.98 -22.64
CA TYR A 24 -0.69 -16.83 -23.28
C TYR A 24 -1.45 -15.58 -22.83
N LEU A 25 -0.74 -14.57 -22.33
CA LEU A 25 -1.29 -13.29 -21.92
C LEU A 25 -0.64 -12.18 -22.74
N ALA A 26 -1.44 -11.50 -23.56
CA ALA A 26 -0.98 -10.42 -24.42
C ALA A 26 -1.40 -9.06 -23.86
N ILE A 27 -0.46 -8.12 -23.84
CA ILE A 27 -0.63 -6.75 -23.35
C ILE A 27 -0.59 -5.80 -24.55
N LYS A 28 -1.53 -4.87 -24.60
CA LYS A 28 -1.61 -3.80 -25.59
C LYS A 28 -2.12 -2.52 -24.96
N ASP A 29 -1.48 -1.40 -25.26
CA ASP A 29 -1.89 -0.08 -24.80
C ASP A 29 -2.15 -0.06 -23.28
N ARG A 30 -1.19 -0.60 -22.50
CA ARG A 30 -1.17 -0.67 -21.03
C ARG A 30 -2.18 -1.66 -20.41
N ARG A 31 -2.98 -2.36 -21.21
CA ARG A 31 -4.03 -3.25 -20.72
C ARG A 31 -3.80 -4.69 -21.14
N ILE A 32 -4.36 -5.60 -20.35
CA ILE A 32 -4.47 -7.00 -20.72
C ILE A 32 -5.45 -7.09 -21.89
N ALA A 33 -4.91 -7.35 -23.07
CA ALA A 33 -5.70 -7.36 -24.32
C ALA A 33 -6.28 -8.74 -24.62
N ARG A 34 -5.59 -9.82 -24.23
CA ARG A 34 -6.04 -11.19 -24.50
C ARG A 34 -5.42 -12.18 -23.51
N ILE A 35 -6.22 -13.13 -23.07
CA ILE A 35 -5.81 -14.33 -22.33
C ILE A 35 -6.33 -15.55 -23.10
N THR A 36 -5.46 -16.52 -23.43
CA THR A 36 -5.86 -17.69 -24.25
C THR A 36 -4.92 -18.88 -24.03
N ALA A 37 -5.45 -20.08 -24.16
CA ALA A 37 -4.66 -21.31 -24.26
C ALA A 37 -4.12 -21.56 -25.68
N ASP A 38 -4.66 -20.88 -26.69
CA ASP A 38 -4.16 -20.98 -28.06
C ASP A 38 -2.77 -20.37 -28.17
N VAL A 39 -1.89 -20.99 -28.92
CA VAL A 39 -0.54 -20.48 -29.18
C VAL A 39 -0.60 -19.14 -29.87
N VAL A 40 -0.01 -18.12 -29.27
CA VAL A 40 0.20 -16.80 -29.87
C VAL A 40 1.64 -16.74 -30.40
N PRO A 41 1.85 -16.58 -31.72
CA PRO A 41 3.21 -16.50 -32.29
C PRO A 41 4.01 -15.31 -31.72
N ASP A 42 5.30 -15.52 -31.44
CA ASP A 42 6.20 -14.48 -30.91
C ASP A 42 6.25 -13.24 -31.83
N SER A 43 6.09 -13.42 -33.16
CA SER A 43 6.05 -12.32 -34.15
C SER A 43 4.88 -11.35 -33.95
N MET A 44 3.85 -11.75 -33.19
CA MET A 44 2.67 -10.92 -32.86
C MET A 44 2.94 -9.90 -31.74
N ALA A 45 4.09 -9.95 -31.07
CA ALA A 45 4.45 -9.02 -30.02
C ALA A 45 5.74 -8.26 -30.31
N ALA A 46 5.91 -7.10 -29.71
CA ALA A 46 7.16 -6.33 -29.77
C ALA A 46 8.20 -6.92 -28.81
N GLN A 47 7.74 -7.41 -27.66
CA GLN A 47 8.54 -8.08 -26.64
C GLN A 47 7.86 -9.37 -26.21
N VAL A 48 8.65 -10.40 -25.90
CA VAL A 48 8.14 -11.71 -25.45
C VAL A 48 8.85 -12.10 -24.17
N LEU A 49 8.09 -12.53 -23.15
CA LEU A 49 8.57 -13.07 -21.90
C LEU A 49 8.16 -14.55 -21.80
N ASP A 50 9.12 -15.46 -21.69
CA ASP A 50 8.83 -16.87 -21.43
C ASP A 50 8.58 -17.07 -19.93
N CYS A 51 7.38 -17.49 -19.60
CA CYS A 51 6.91 -17.70 -18.24
C CYS A 51 6.76 -19.19 -17.89
N THR A 52 7.48 -20.09 -18.58
CA THR A 52 7.50 -21.51 -18.25
C THR A 52 7.88 -21.74 -16.80
N GLY A 53 7.04 -22.42 -16.02
CA GLY A 53 7.23 -22.67 -14.59
C GLY A 53 6.91 -21.45 -13.70
N LYS A 54 6.42 -20.35 -14.27
CA LYS A 54 6.04 -19.14 -13.53
C LYS A 54 4.52 -18.99 -13.44
N LEU A 55 4.07 -18.42 -12.33
CA LEU A 55 2.70 -17.99 -12.11
C LEU A 55 2.61 -16.48 -12.34
N THR A 56 1.79 -16.04 -13.29
CA THR A 56 1.40 -14.65 -13.44
C THR A 56 0.21 -14.35 -12.54
N MET A 57 0.35 -13.34 -11.68
CA MET A 57 -0.71 -12.86 -10.80
C MET A 57 -0.79 -11.33 -10.86
N PRO A 58 -1.88 -10.72 -10.33
CA PRO A 58 -1.91 -9.27 -10.21
C PRO A 58 -0.72 -8.79 -9.40
N GLY A 59 -0.13 -7.67 -9.75
CA GLY A 59 0.77 -6.95 -8.87
C GLY A 59 0.02 -6.58 -7.59
N MET A 60 0.66 -6.77 -6.45
CA MET A 60 0.11 -6.36 -5.17
C MET A 60 0.14 -4.84 -5.04
N VAL A 61 -0.76 -4.30 -4.22
CA VAL A 61 -0.82 -2.87 -3.95
C VAL A 61 -0.69 -2.64 -2.45
N ASP A 62 0.35 -1.92 -2.07
CA ASP A 62 0.57 -1.49 -0.69
C ASP A 62 -0.36 -0.31 -0.37
N GLY A 63 -1.46 -0.59 0.32
CA GLY A 63 -2.53 0.39 0.56
C GLY A 63 -2.18 1.48 1.58
N HIS A 64 -1.09 1.31 2.33
CA HIS A 64 -0.60 2.30 3.30
C HIS A 64 0.87 2.09 3.61
N THR A 65 1.67 3.12 3.38
CA THR A 65 3.10 3.10 3.68
C THR A 65 3.65 4.49 4.01
N HIS A 66 4.88 4.51 4.56
CA HIS A 66 5.70 5.69 4.81
C HIS A 66 7.05 5.55 4.11
N THR A 67 7.14 6.01 2.88
CA THR A 67 8.35 5.85 2.06
C THR A 67 9.57 6.60 2.63
N SER A 68 9.33 7.67 3.39
CA SER A 68 10.39 8.46 4.03
C SER A 68 11.09 7.76 5.20
N GLN A 69 10.52 6.67 5.74
CA GLN A 69 11.02 5.98 6.94
C GLN A 69 12.00 4.83 6.65
N GLN A 70 12.38 4.57 5.40
CA GLN A 70 13.27 3.44 5.07
C GLN A 70 14.65 3.54 5.71
N LEU A 71 15.15 4.77 5.93
CA LEU A 71 16.44 5.03 6.56
C LEU A 71 16.43 4.89 8.10
N LEU A 72 15.25 4.61 8.68
CA LEU A 72 15.09 4.36 10.14
C LEU A 72 15.12 2.86 10.49
N ARG A 73 15.23 1.98 9.51
CA ARG A 73 15.18 0.53 9.67
C ARG A 73 16.12 0.02 10.76
N GLY A 74 15.60 -0.91 11.58
CA GLY A 74 16.36 -1.60 12.64
C GLY A 74 16.55 -0.75 13.91
N ARG A 75 15.92 0.43 14.03
CA ARG A 75 16.09 1.32 15.18
C ARG A 75 14.96 1.27 16.21
N LEU A 76 13.81 0.71 15.87
CA LEU A 76 12.60 0.82 16.70
C LEU A 76 12.23 -0.44 17.48
N ALA A 77 12.99 -1.52 17.35
CA ALA A 77 12.76 -2.72 18.14
C ALA A 77 12.81 -2.38 19.64
N ASP A 78 11.78 -2.82 20.36
CA ASP A 78 11.63 -2.64 21.82
C ASP A 78 11.43 -1.17 22.32
N GLU A 79 11.21 -0.21 21.42
CA GLU A 79 11.02 1.22 21.73
C GLU A 79 9.56 1.59 22.03
N TYR A 80 8.87 0.85 22.91
CA TYR A 80 7.49 1.12 23.33
C TYR A 80 7.41 2.04 24.56
N PRO A 81 6.31 2.78 24.79
CA PRO A 81 5.13 3.02 23.94
C PRO A 81 5.26 4.30 23.11
N MET A 82 4.22 4.63 22.31
CA MET A 82 4.09 5.91 21.58
C MET A 82 5.22 6.17 20.60
N ILE A 83 5.62 5.16 19.83
CA ILE A 83 6.74 5.21 18.89
C ILE A 83 6.61 6.36 17.90
N TRP A 84 5.40 6.62 17.40
CA TRP A 84 5.17 7.62 16.36
C TRP A 84 5.46 9.07 16.84
N THR A 85 5.12 9.44 18.07
CA THR A 85 5.44 10.77 18.62
C THR A 85 6.87 10.88 19.13
N ARG A 86 7.44 9.78 19.66
CA ARG A 86 8.77 9.77 20.25
C ARG A 86 9.90 9.60 19.22
N PHE A 87 9.64 8.88 18.12
CA PHE A 87 10.68 8.53 17.15
C PHE A 87 10.31 8.89 15.71
N LEU A 88 9.12 8.49 15.20
CA LEU A 88 8.81 8.63 13.79
C LEU A 88 8.67 10.11 13.37
N VAL A 89 7.80 10.87 14.04
CA VAL A 89 7.61 12.29 13.73
C VAL A 89 8.87 13.12 13.97
N PRO A 90 9.60 12.97 15.09
CA PRO A 90 10.91 13.61 15.28
C PRO A 90 11.91 13.24 14.17
N PHE A 91 12.02 11.97 13.79
CA PHE A 91 12.87 11.54 12.68
C PHE A 91 12.48 12.22 11.36
N GLU A 92 11.20 12.15 10.97
CA GLU A 92 10.68 12.79 9.77
C GLU A 92 10.98 14.31 9.74
N SER A 93 10.99 14.97 10.90
CA SER A 93 11.29 16.40 11.01
C SER A 93 12.73 16.77 10.67
N THR A 94 13.66 15.83 10.81
CA THR A 94 15.10 16.03 10.55
C THR A 94 15.48 15.77 9.09
N LEU A 95 14.60 15.12 8.32
CA LEU A 95 14.89 14.74 6.93
C LEU A 95 14.97 15.97 6.01
N HIS A 96 15.95 15.97 5.13
CA HIS A 96 16.08 16.88 4.03
C HIS A 96 15.43 16.30 2.75
N SER A 97 15.21 17.12 1.76
CA SER A 97 14.58 16.76 0.48
C SER A 97 15.22 15.52 -0.18
N ASP A 98 16.55 15.46 -0.21
CA ASP A 98 17.27 14.33 -0.80
C ASP A 98 17.20 13.06 0.07
N ASP A 99 17.07 13.18 1.38
CA ASP A 99 16.89 12.02 2.26
C ASP A 99 15.55 11.34 1.97
N VAL A 100 14.50 12.12 1.76
CA VAL A 100 13.17 11.62 1.36
C VAL A 100 13.24 10.97 -0.02
N TYR A 101 13.94 11.57 -0.98
CA TYR A 101 14.10 11.01 -2.32
C TYR A 101 14.77 9.62 -2.29
N TYR A 102 15.92 9.50 -1.64
CA TYR A 102 16.64 8.22 -1.59
C TYR A 102 15.94 7.18 -0.72
N SER A 103 15.27 7.62 0.35
CA SER A 103 14.39 6.74 1.14
C SER A 103 13.25 6.18 0.28
N ALA A 104 12.60 7.04 -0.52
CA ALA A 104 11.53 6.62 -1.43
C ALA A 104 12.05 5.72 -2.56
N LEU A 105 13.23 5.97 -3.13
CA LEU A 105 13.85 5.05 -4.09
C LEU A 105 14.12 3.68 -3.47
N LEU A 106 14.63 3.64 -2.23
CA LEU A 106 14.86 2.38 -1.50
C LEU A 106 13.56 1.62 -1.26
N TYR A 107 12.47 2.34 -0.92
CA TYR A 107 11.13 1.75 -0.84
C TYR A 107 10.72 1.14 -2.18
N CYS A 108 10.79 1.91 -3.28
CA CYS A 108 10.39 1.46 -4.61
C CYS A 108 11.17 0.22 -5.07
N ILE A 109 12.48 0.16 -4.82
CA ILE A 109 13.32 -1.03 -5.10
C ILE A 109 12.75 -2.26 -4.40
N GLN A 110 12.52 -2.16 -3.08
CA GLN A 110 12.00 -3.28 -2.30
C GLN A 110 10.60 -3.67 -2.76
N ALA A 111 9.72 -2.71 -2.94
CA ALA A 111 8.34 -2.90 -3.37
C ALA A 111 8.27 -3.65 -4.71
N ILE A 112 9.00 -3.20 -5.74
CA ILE A 112 9.05 -3.86 -7.04
C ILE A 112 9.57 -5.30 -6.90
N LYS A 113 10.65 -5.50 -6.14
CA LYS A 113 11.26 -6.83 -5.92
C LYS A 113 10.40 -7.74 -5.05
N ALA A 114 9.48 -7.17 -4.27
CA ALA A 114 8.49 -7.90 -3.49
C ALA A 114 7.15 -8.12 -4.23
N GLY A 115 7.05 -7.68 -5.50
CA GLY A 115 5.85 -7.84 -6.31
C GLY A 115 4.76 -6.80 -6.05
N ILE A 116 5.10 -5.69 -5.42
CA ILE A 116 4.22 -4.54 -5.24
C ILE A 116 4.38 -3.61 -6.45
N THR A 117 3.28 -3.32 -7.14
CA THR A 117 3.25 -2.51 -8.36
C THR A 117 2.67 -1.11 -8.15
N GLY A 118 1.99 -0.92 -7.03
CA GLY A 118 1.43 0.37 -6.63
C GLY A 118 1.39 0.54 -5.13
N PHE A 119 1.35 1.79 -4.66
CA PHE A 119 1.27 2.09 -3.23
C PHE A 119 0.48 3.36 -2.93
N ALA A 120 -0.02 3.47 -1.70
CA ALA A 120 -0.62 4.67 -1.15
C ALA A 120 0.27 5.21 -0.01
N GLU A 121 0.93 6.34 -0.25
CA GLU A 121 1.77 7.06 0.70
C GLU A 121 0.91 7.94 1.59
N SER A 122 0.99 7.74 2.91
CA SER A 122 0.19 8.51 3.88
C SER A 122 0.77 9.90 4.18
N GLY A 123 1.95 10.19 3.65
CA GLY A 123 2.53 11.50 3.68
C GLY A 123 3.67 11.72 4.68
N GLY A 124 4.34 12.81 4.46
CA GLY A 124 5.47 13.34 5.18
C GLY A 124 5.82 14.71 4.62
N ARG A 125 7.06 15.15 4.83
CA ARG A 125 7.64 16.33 4.20
C ARG A 125 8.20 15.96 2.81
N PHE A 126 8.29 16.92 1.90
CA PHE A 126 8.93 16.78 0.58
C PHE A 126 8.31 15.66 -0.30
N MET A 127 6.99 15.55 -0.33
CA MET A 127 6.29 14.49 -1.06
C MET A 127 6.47 14.56 -2.58
N GLU A 128 6.84 15.72 -3.12
CA GLU A 128 7.31 15.87 -4.51
C GLU A 128 8.51 14.95 -4.82
N ARG A 129 9.34 14.66 -3.81
CA ARG A 129 10.49 13.76 -3.96
C ARG A 129 10.08 12.29 -3.97
N THR A 130 9.07 11.92 -3.19
CA THR A 130 8.45 10.60 -3.28
C THR A 130 7.79 10.39 -4.65
N ILE A 131 7.08 11.40 -5.15
CA ILE A 131 6.49 11.36 -6.49
C ILE A 131 7.58 11.19 -7.56
N GLN A 132 8.68 11.95 -7.47
CA GLN A 132 9.82 11.81 -8.37
C GLN A 132 10.36 10.37 -8.39
N ALA A 133 10.60 9.77 -7.22
CA ALA A 133 11.07 8.40 -7.10
C ALA A 133 10.09 7.39 -7.73
N ALA A 134 8.78 7.56 -7.49
CA ALA A 134 7.75 6.70 -8.08
C ALA A 134 7.70 6.82 -9.61
N VAL A 135 7.82 8.03 -10.16
CA VAL A 135 7.84 8.26 -11.62
C VAL A 135 9.07 7.63 -12.25
N GLU A 136 10.26 7.82 -11.69
CA GLU A 136 11.53 7.31 -12.20
C GLU A 136 11.62 5.79 -12.15
N THR A 137 11.12 5.18 -11.08
CA THR A 137 11.07 3.71 -10.94
C THR A 137 9.96 3.07 -11.78
N GLY A 138 9.00 3.85 -12.25
CA GLY A 138 7.85 3.36 -13.02
C GLY A 138 6.68 2.90 -12.16
N MET A 139 6.71 3.08 -10.84
CA MET A 139 5.64 2.66 -9.93
C MET A 139 4.37 3.51 -10.07
N ARG A 140 3.25 2.92 -9.67
CA ARG A 140 1.98 3.61 -9.49
C ARG A 140 1.88 4.10 -8.04
N ALA A 141 1.37 5.31 -7.80
CA ALA A 141 1.22 5.82 -6.44
C ALA A 141 0.03 6.76 -6.26
N ALA A 142 -0.59 6.69 -5.10
CA ALA A 142 -1.40 7.77 -4.54
C ALA A 142 -0.57 8.40 -3.41
N VAL A 143 -0.23 9.67 -3.53
CA VAL A 143 0.67 10.36 -2.60
C VAL A 143 -0.06 11.49 -1.91
N ALA A 144 -0.05 11.48 -0.57
CA ALA A 144 -0.61 12.52 0.26
C ALA A 144 0.49 13.29 1.00
N ARG A 145 0.23 14.53 1.43
CA ARG A 145 1.02 15.18 2.49
C ARG A 145 0.41 14.84 3.85
N SER A 146 1.25 14.58 4.85
CA SER A 146 0.79 14.34 6.22
C SER A 146 0.61 15.70 6.92
N MET A 147 -0.59 16.24 6.86
CA MET A 147 -0.91 17.57 7.38
C MET A 147 -1.29 17.51 8.86
N MET A 148 -0.81 18.49 9.65
CA MET A 148 -1.06 18.62 11.08
C MET A 148 -1.10 20.10 11.46
N ASP A 149 -2.21 20.57 12.08
CA ASP A 149 -2.34 21.94 12.60
C ASP A 149 -2.38 21.99 14.13
N SER A 150 -2.28 20.84 14.79
CA SER A 150 -2.45 20.70 16.24
C SER A 150 -1.61 19.54 16.80
N GLY A 151 -1.44 19.51 18.12
CA GLY A 151 -0.78 18.42 18.84
C GLY A 151 0.32 18.90 19.79
N ARG A 152 0.17 18.63 21.12
CA ARG A 152 1.11 19.10 22.16
C ARG A 152 2.49 18.46 22.08
N GLU A 153 2.56 17.22 21.58
CA GLU A 153 3.81 16.42 21.52
C GLU A 153 4.39 16.37 20.10
N ILE A 154 3.84 17.18 19.19
CA ILE A 154 4.32 17.20 17.80
C ILE A 154 5.48 18.20 17.69
N THR A 155 6.54 17.77 17.05
CA THR A 155 7.70 18.60 16.72
C THR A 155 7.26 19.84 15.93
N PRO A 156 7.61 21.07 16.37
CA PRO A 156 7.11 22.30 15.74
C PRO A 156 7.33 22.39 14.23
N GLN A 157 8.41 21.79 13.70
CA GLN A 157 8.71 21.74 12.27
C GLN A 157 7.73 20.93 11.44
N MET A 158 6.89 20.13 12.10
CA MET A 158 5.87 19.30 11.48
C MET A 158 4.47 19.91 11.55
N LEU A 159 4.30 21.02 12.31
CA LEU A 159 3.05 21.75 12.41
C LEU A 159 2.99 22.87 11.35
N GLU A 160 1.83 23.02 10.76
CA GLU A 160 1.52 24.08 9.78
C GLU A 160 0.19 24.75 10.18
N THR A 161 -0.01 25.98 9.80
CA THR A 161 -1.38 26.55 9.86
C THR A 161 -2.27 25.82 8.85
N LYS A 162 -3.56 25.84 9.10
CA LYS A 162 -4.56 25.23 8.18
C LYS A 162 -4.37 25.73 6.75
N GLU A 163 -4.22 27.03 6.60
CA GLU A 163 -4.04 27.70 5.30
C GLU A 163 -2.76 27.24 4.61
N GLU A 164 -1.61 27.29 5.30
CA GLU A 164 -0.33 26.85 4.73
C GLU A 164 -0.34 25.38 4.31
N ALA A 165 -0.93 24.51 5.13
CA ALA A 165 -1.02 23.09 4.84
C ALA A 165 -1.86 22.80 3.59
N LEU A 166 -3.02 23.46 3.47
CA LEU A 166 -3.91 23.33 2.31
C LEU A 166 -3.27 23.90 1.06
N ASP A 167 -2.70 25.12 1.12
CA ASP A 167 -2.04 25.75 -0.03
C ASP A 167 -0.90 24.89 -0.58
N ARG A 168 -0.09 24.29 0.30
CA ARG A 168 1.00 23.38 -0.11
C ARG A 168 0.49 22.07 -0.70
N ASN A 169 -0.61 21.52 -0.18
CA ASN A 169 -1.19 20.31 -0.78
C ASN A 169 -1.86 20.63 -2.12
N ASP A 170 -2.52 21.77 -2.24
CA ASP A 170 -3.08 22.25 -3.49
C ASP A 170 -2.00 22.44 -4.56
N ALA A 171 -0.88 23.06 -4.19
CA ALA A 171 0.28 23.21 -5.09
C ALA A 171 0.85 21.86 -5.53
N LEU A 172 0.93 20.88 -4.62
CA LEU A 172 1.36 19.52 -4.95
C LEU A 172 0.39 18.86 -5.93
N TYR A 173 -0.92 19.01 -5.70
CA TYR A 173 -1.96 18.49 -6.60
C TYR A 173 -1.83 19.09 -8.01
N GLU A 174 -1.79 20.42 -8.11
CA GLU A 174 -1.69 21.12 -9.39
C GLU A 174 -0.41 20.76 -10.19
N ALA A 175 0.69 20.49 -9.47
CA ALA A 175 1.96 20.15 -10.11
C ALA A 175 2.06 18.69 -10.56
N TYR A 176 1.42 17.75 -9.84
CA TYR A 176 1.75 16.33 -10.00
C TYR A 176 0.55 15.40 -10.23
N GLN A 177 -0.69 15.89 -10.14
CA GLN A 177 -1.85 15.04 -10.44
C GLN A 177 -1.78 14.52 -11.87
N GLY A 178 -1.79 13.20 -12.02
CA GLY A 178 -1.66 12.54 -13.33
C GLY A 178 -0.23 12.43 -13.87
N ALA A 179 0.78 12.82 -13.09
CA ALA A 179 2.18 12.63 -13.48
C ALA A 179 2.52 11.15 -13.78
N GLY A 180 3.66 10.90 -14.41
CA GLY A 180 4.07 9.54 -14.76
C GLY A 180 3.10 8.84 -15.72
N ASP A 181 2.58 9.55 -16.72
CA ASP A 181 1.57 9.04 -17.66
C ASP A 181 0.26 8.58 -16.97
N GLY A 182 -0.17 9.26 -15.92
CA GLY A 182 -1.41 8.95 -15.18
C GLY A 182 -1.23 7.91 -14.07
N ARG A 183 0.00 7.50 -13.75
CA ARG A 183 0.26 6.58 -12.64
C ARG A 183 0.23 7.25 -11.26
N ILE A 184 0.45 8.56 -11.19
CA ILE A 184 0.48 9.33 -9.93
C ILE A 184 -0.86 9.99 -9.68
N GLN A 185 -1.37 9.80 -8.48
CA GLN A 185 -2.50 10.53 -7.92
C GLN A 185 -2.03 11.32 -6.70
N VAL A 186 -2.52 12.53 -6.50
CA VAL A 186 -2.26 13.32 -5.31
C VAL A 186 -3.51 13.36 -4.45
N TYR A 187 -3.38 12.86 -3.22
CA TYR A 187 -4.43 12.84 -2.20
C TYR A 187 -4.22 13.96 -1.18
N TYR A 188 -5.25 14.27 -0.42
CA TYR A 188 -5.12 15.06 0.79
C TYR A 188 -4.81 14.14 1.97
N GLY A 189 -3.79 14.49 2.76
CA GLY A 189 -3.38 13.69 3.90
C GLY A 189 -3.79 14.34 5.22
N MET A 190 -4.38 13.55 6.11
CA MET A 190 -4.57 13.90 7.51
C MET A 190 -3.76 12.91 8.35
N ARG A 191 -2.80 13.42 9.17
CA ARG A 191 -2.00 12.48 9.98
C ARG A 191 -2.90 11.66 10.89
N GLN A 192 -3.60 12.31 11.81
CA GLN A 192 -4.54 11.68 12.74
C GLN A 192 -5.55 12.70 13.29
N VAL A 193 -6.67 12.23 13.83
CA VAL A 193 -7.66 13.09 14.53
C VAL A 193 -7.09 13.80 15.77
N MET A 194 -5.99 13.32 16.34
CA MET A 194 -5.31 13.96 17.48
C MET A 194 -4.41 15.13 17.06
N THR A 195 -4.09 15.24 15.79
CA THR A 195 -3.16 16.24 15.26
C THR A 195 -3.80 17.20 14.27
N CYS A 196 -5.12 17.12 14.11
CA CYS A 196 -5.90 17.99 13.25
C CYS A 196 -7.11 18.55 14.00
N THR A 197 -7.32 19.86 13.94
CA THR A 197 -8.54 20.48 14.48
C THR A 197 -9.75 20.08 13.63
N PRO A 198 -10.97 20.04 14.21
CA PRO A 198 -12.18 19.75 13.43
C PRO A 198 -12.39 20.69 12.25
N ALA A 199 -12.08 21.99 12.40
CA ALA A 199 -12.16 22.95 11.32
C ALA A 199 -11.15 22.69 10.19
N PHE A 200 -9.99 22.13 10.52
CA PHE A 200 -9.01 21.72 9.52
C PHE A 200 -9.44 20.44 8.80
N MET A 201 -9.97 19.46 9.53
CA MET A 201 -10.54 18.24 8.94
C MET A 201 -11.66 18.54 7.94
N GLU A 202 -12.59 19.45 8.29
CA GLU A 202 -13.66 19.93 7.41
C GLU A 202 -13.10 20.55 6.13
N ALA A 203 -12.11 21.44 6.24
CA ALA A 203 -11.46 22.07 5.10
C ALA A 203 -10.72 21.06 4.21
N ILE A 204 -10.03 20.06 4.79
CA ILE A 204 -9.43 18.95 4.03
C ILE A 204 -10.50 18.22 3.20
N ALA A 205 -11.65 17.91 3.82
CA ALA A 205 -12.75 17.24 3.11
C ALA A 205 -13.32 18.10 1.97
N GLU A 206 -13.48 19.39 2.18
CA GLU A 206 -13.95 20.35 1.16
C GLU A 206 -12.99 20.44 -0.03
N HIS A 207 -11.68 20.62 0.23
CA HIS A 207 -10.66 20.70 -0.83
C HIS A 207 -10.53 19.40 -1.65
N ALA A 208 -10.53 18.25 -0.98
CA ALA A 208 -10.49 16.94 -1.65
C ALA A 208 -11.74 16.68 -2.50
N ASN A 209 -12.93 17.04 -1.97
CA ASN A 209 -14.19 16.91 -2.69
C ASN A 209 -14.26 17.81 -3.92
N ALA A 210 -13.82 19.06 -3.81
CA ALA A 210 -13.79 20.02 -4.92
C ALA A 210 -12.91 19.53 -6.09
N ARG A 211 -11.84 18.79 -5.78
CA ARG A 211 -10.89 18.22 -6.77
C ARG A 211 -11.21 16.78 -7.17
N HIS A 212 -12.26 16.20 -6.60
CA HIS A 212 -12.63 14.79 -6.82
C HIS A 212 -11.52 13.80 -6.55
N THR A 213 -10.61 14.11 -5.62
CA THR A 213 -9.47 13.25 -5.23
C THR A 213 -9.69 12.56 -3.89
N GLY A 214 -8.76 11.68 -3.51
CA GLY A 214 -8.82 10.90 -2.27
C GLY A 214 -8.33 11.68 -1.05
N ILE A 215 -8.70 11.16 0.13
CA ILE A 215 -8.14 11.55 1.43
C ILE A 215 -7.48 10.31 2.02
N HIS A 216 -6.26 10.44 2.57
CA HIS A 216 -5.57 9.38 3.29
C HIS A 216 -5.34 9.79 4.75
N ALA A 217 -5.75 8.94 5.69
CA ALA A 217 -5.68 9.22 7.13
C ALA A 217 -5.37 7.97 7.95
N HIS A 218 -4.73 8.14 9.11
CA HIS A 218 -4.73 7.10 10.16
C HIS A 218 -6.02 7.22 10.97
N LEU A 219 -6.66 6.10 11.30
CA LEU A 219 -7.95 6.11 11.99
C LEU A 219 -8.08 4.95 12.95
N CYS A 220 -8.47 5.24 14.19
CA CYS A 220 -8.66 4.24 15.23
C CYS A 220 -7.47 3.28 15.36
N GLU A 221 -6.27 3.83 15.22
CA GLU A 221 -5.01 3.09 15.30
C GLU A 221 -4.86 2.47 16.70
N HIS A 222 -5.09 3.25 17.74
CA HIS A 222 -5.02 2.79 19.12
C HIS A 222 -6.03 3.46 20.05
N ARG A 223 -6.17 2.90 21.27
CA ARG A 223 -7.17 3.36 22.24
C ARG A 223 -7.01 4.81 22.70
N ASN A 224 -5.79 5.35 22.68
CA ASN A 224 -5.52 6.74 23.09
C ASN A 224 -6.21 7.74 22.15
N GLU A 225 -6.28 7.44 20.86
CA GLU A 225 -7.02 8.22 19.87
C GLU A 225 -8.52 8.29 20.22
N VAL A 226 -9.12 7.14 20.55
CA VAL A 226 -10.52 7.06 21.00
C VAL A 226 -10.72 7.87 22.28
N SER A 227 -9.85 7.70 23.27
CA SER A 227 -9.91 8.43 24.55
C SER A 227 -9.78 9.93 24.34
N PHE A 228 -8.87 10.37 23.48
CA PHE A 228 -8.69 11.79 23.11
C PHE A 228 -9.98 12.38 22.52
N CYS A 229 -10.58 11.71 21.54
CA CYS A 229 -11.81 12.19 20.91
C CYS A 229 -12.99 12.24 21.88
N LEU A 230 -13.18 11.23 22.72
CA LEU A 230 -14.21 11.21 23.74
C LEU A 230 -14.03 12.33 24.79
N GLN A 231 -12.80 12.61 25.19
CA GLN A 231 -12.51 13.69 26.16
C GLN A 231 -12.74 15.07 25.60
N ASN A 232 -12.26 15.32 24.36
CA ASN A 232 -12.27 16.66 23.78
C ASN A 232 -13.55 16.98 22.99
N TYR A 233 -14.12 15.98 22.29
CA TYR A 233 -15.25 16.19 21.39
C TYR A 233 -16.54 15.49 21.76
N LYS A 234 -16.52 14.57 22.77
CA LYS A 234 -17.62 13.71 23.17
C LYS A 234 -18.13 12.80 22.05
N LEU A 235 -17.27 12.51 21.07
CA LEU A 235 -17.50 11.66 19.92
C LEU A 235 -16.36 10.65 19.81
N ARG A 236 -16.60 9.51 19.18
CA ARG A 236 -15.53 8.62 18.74
C ARG A 236 -14.86 9.16 17.48
N PRO A 237 -13.64 8.70 17.10
CA PRO A 237 -12.93 9.20 15.90
C PRO A 237 -13.77 9.13 14.62
N VAL A 238 -14.47 8.00 14.37
CA VAL A 238 -15.31 7.82 13.18
C VAL A 238 -16.53 8.76 13.20
N GLU A 239 -17.16 8.92 14.36
CA GLU A 239 -18.28 9.86 14.52
C GLU A 239 -17.85 11.32 14.32
N LEU A 240 -16.62 11.67 14.74
CA LEU A 240 -16.05 12.98 14.48
C LEU A 240 -15.82 13.18 12.98
N MET A 241 -15.26 12.19 12.29
CA MET A 241 -15.07 12.25 10.83
C MET A 241 -16.42 12.34 10.08
N GLU A 242 -17.47 11.64 10.54
CA GLU A 242 -18.83 11.81 9.99
C GLU A 242 -19.31 13.24 10.14
N LYS A 243 -19.19 13.81 11.35
CA LYS A 243 -19.63 15.17 11.68
C LYS A 243 -18.97 16.26 10.82
N VAL A 244 -17.69 16.11 10.50
CA VAL A 244 -16.93 17.07 9.66
C VAL A 244 -16.98 16.72 8.16
N GLY A 245 -17.82 15.77 7.75
CA GLY A 245 -18.05 15.44 6.34
C GLY A 245 -16.90 14.71 5.64
N MET A 246 -15.99 14.08 6.38
CA MET A 246 -14.86 13.34 5.78
C MET A 246 -15.22 11.94 5.29
N LEU A 247 -16.27 11.30 5.86
CA LEU A 247 -16.63 9.94 5.49
C LEU A 247 -17.15 9.86 4.05
N GLY A 248 -16.59 8.97 3.26
CA GLY A 248 -17.02 8.75 1.88
C GLY A 248 -16.14 7.73 1.15
N PRO A 249 -16.53 7.35 -0.08
CA PRO A 249 -15.86 6.29 -0.84
C PRO A 249 -14.45 6.64 -1.32
N ARG A 250 -14.03 7.91 -1.18
CA ARG A 250 -12.67 8.37 -1.49
C ARG A 250 -11.80 8.53 -0.24
N LEU A 251 -12.32 8.25 0.96
CA LEU A 251 -11.52 8.20 2.17
C LEU A 251 -10.83 6.84 2.29
N VAL A 252 -9.51 6.86 2.43
CA VAL A 252 -8.65 5.73 2.74
C VAL A 252 -8.15 5.90 4.17
N THR A 253 -8.36 4.89 5.02
CA THR A 253 -7.93 4.93 6.41
C THR A 253 -7.03 3.75 6.75
N ALA A 254 -5.93 4.01 7.43
CA ALA A 254 -5.02 2.98 7.90
C ALA A 254 -5.36 2.50 9.31
N HIS A 255 -4.96 1.28 9.64
CA HIS A 255 -5.03 0.57 10.91
C HIS A 255 -6.42 0.06 11.28
N ASN A 256 -7.36 0.92 11.67
CA ASN A 256 -8.75 0.57 11.98
C ASN A 256 -8.89 -0.54 13.06
N VAL A 257 -8.07 -0.49 14.11
CA VAL A 257 -7.99 -1.50 15.17
C VAL A 257 -9.01 -1.25 16.28
N ALA A 258 -9.09 0.00 16.78
CA ALA A 258 -9.89 0.37 17.96
C ALA A 258 -11.34 0.73 17.61
N LEU A 259 -11.98 -0.03 16.72
CA LEU A 259 -13.36 0.20 16.25
C LEU A 259 -14.42 -0.39 17.20
N SER A 260 -15.54 0.34 17.38
CA SER A 260 -16.80 -0.19 17.90
C SER A 260 -17.67 -0.76 16.77
N GLU A 261 -18.76 -1.45 17.13
CA GLU A 261 -19.75 -1.93 16.15
C GLU A 261 -20.44 -0.77 15.41
N HIS A 262 -20.66 0.35 16.11
CA HIS A 262 -21.20 1.57 15.48
C HIS A 262 -20.24 2.17 14.48
N ASP A 263 -18.93 2.23 14.81
CA ASP A 263 -17.89 2.69 13.87
C ASP A 263 -17.90 1.84 12.58
N ILE A 264 -17.99 0.50 12.73
CA ILE A 264 -18.04 -0.43 11.59
C ILE A 264 -19.28 -0.16 10.71
N THR A 265 -20.43 0.08 11.33
CA THR A 265 -21.68 0.42 10.62
C THR A 265 -21.50 1.71 9.79
N LEU A 266 -20.89 2.74 10.35
CA LEU A 266 -20.63 3.99 9.65
C LEU A 266 -19.64 3.81 8.49
N LEU A 267 -18.51 3.15 8.74
CA LEU A 267 -17.48 2.88 7.73
C LEU A 267 -18.04 2.10 6.53
N SER A 268 -18.86 1.09 6.79
CA SER A 268 -19.56 0.33 5.74
C SER A 268 -20.56 1.20 4.97
N LYS A 269 -21.44 1.94 5.69
CA LYS A 269 -22.45 2.85 5.10
C LYS A 269 -21.81 3.84 4.14
N TYR A 270 -20.69 4.42 4.51
CA TYR A 270 -19.97 5.42 3.71
C TYR A 270 -18.97 4.82 2.72
N ARG A 271 -18.82 3.50 2.68
CA ARG A 271 -17.91 2.75 1.78
C ARG A 271 -16.45 3.22 1.90
N VAL A 272 -16.01 3.51 3.12
CA VAL A 272 -14.64 3.90 3.42
C VAL A 272 -13.68 2.75 3.09
N LYS A 273 -12.51 3.06 2.55
CA LYS A 273 -11.46 2.08 2.23
C LYS A 273 -10.56 1.89 3.45
N LEU A 274 -10.52 0.67 3.99
CA LEU A 274 -9.82 0.34 5.23
C LEU A 274 -8.54 -0.44 4.92
N ILE A 275 -7.40 0.04 5.38
CA ILE A 275 -6.12 -0.62 5.16
C ILE A 275 -5.58 -1.11 6.49
N HIS A 276 -5.38 -2.42 6.60
CA HIS A 276 -4.68 -3.01 7.73
C HIS A 276 -3.20 -3.13 7.44
N CYS A 277 -2.39 -2.85 8.47
CA CYS A 277 -0.95 -3.08 8.47
C CYS A 277 -0.66 -4.18 9.50
N PRO A 278 -0.83 -5.46 9.16
CA PRO A 278 -0.91 -6.55 10.13
C PRO A 278 0.26 -6.60 11.09
N PHE A 279 1.48 -6.54 10.58
CA PHE A 279 2.66 -6.61 11.43
C PHE A 279 2.73 -5.43 12.41
N ALA A 280 2.62 -4.20 11.91
CA ALA A 280 2.64 -3.00 12.75
C ALA A 280 1.49 -2.97 13.75
N ASN A 281 0.27 -3.37 13.35
CA ASN A 281 -0.88 -3.40 14.22
C ASN A 281 -0.71 -4.42 15.36
N LEU A 282 -0.28 -5.64 15.06
CA LEU A 282 -0.22 -6.72 16.04
C LEU A 282 0.81 -6.47 17.14
N ILE A 283 1.94 -5.86 16.80
CA ILE A 283 2.98 -5.55 17.79
C ILE A 283 2.71 -4.26 18.59
N ASN A 284 1.90 -3.31 18.05
CA ASN A 284 1.69 -2.00 18.67
C ASN A 284 0.28 -1.77 19.21
N HIS A 285 -0.76 -2.26 18.52
CA HIS A 285 -2.13 -1.77 18.71
C HIS A 285 -3.14 -2.87 18.98
N GLY A 286 -2.90 -4.09 18.54
CA GLY A 286 -3.76 -5.26 18.74
C GLY A 286 -4.34 -5.81 17.43
N PHE A 287 -5.41 -6.62 17.57
CA PHE A 287 -6.00 -7.33 16.45
C PHE A 287 -7.07 -6.49 15.74
N PRO A 288 -6.97 -6.30 14.42
CA PRO A 288 -8.05 -5.70 13.66
C PRO A 288 -9.26 -6.66 13.58
N LYS A 289 -10.46 -6.11 13.55
CA LYS A 289 -11.72 -6.87 13.42
C LYS A 289 -12.00 -7.25 11.95
N THR A 290 -10.99 -7.72 11.22
CA THR A 290 -11.06 -7.98 9.77
C THR A 290 -12.24 -8.88 9.37
N PRO A 291 -12.55 -10.01 10.05
CA PRO A 291 -13.71 -10.83 9.69
C PRO A 291 -15.01 -10.05 9.76
N THR A 292 -15.26 -9.35 10.87
CA THR A 292 -16.47 -8.54 11.06
C THR A 292 -16.58 -7.41 10.03
N LEU A 293 -15.47 -6.76 9.67
CA LEU A 293 -15.44 -5.72 8.64
C LEU A 293 -15.83 -6.27 7.27
N LEU A 294 -15.29 -7.43 6.88
CA LEU A 294 -15.62 -8.08 5.62
C LEU A 294 -17.09 -8.54 5.58
N GLU A 295 -17.60 -9.12 6.66
CA GLU A 295 -19.01 -9.51 6.82
C GLU A 295 -19.95 -8.31 6.73
N SER A 296 -19.52 -7.15 7.24
CA SER A 296 -20.26 -5.89 7.15
C SER A 296 -20.17 -5.21 5.78
N GLY A 297 -19.46 -5.82 4.81
CA GLY A 297 -19.33 -5.29 3.45
C GLY A 297 -18.32 -4.15 3.31
N CYS A 298 -17.41 -3.97 4.28
CA CYS A 298 -16.35 -2.98 4.18
C CYS A 298 -15.30 -3.38 3.13
N TYR A 299 -14.73 -2.38 2.46
CA TYR A 299 -13.53 -2.58 1.67
C TYR A 299 -12.31 -2.68 2.58
N VAL A 300 -11.60 -3.80 2.54
CA VAL A 300 -10.39 -4.01 3.33
C VAL A 300 -9.23 -4.33 2.40
N GLY A 301 -8.10 -3.66 2.60
CA GLY A 301 -6.82 -3.91 1.93
C GLY A 301 -5.69 -4.08 2.95
N LEU A 302 -4.49 -4.35 2.45
CA LEU A 302 -3.27 -4.46 3.24
C LEU A 302 -2.29 -3.35 2.92
N GLY A 303 -1.47 -3.00 3.91
CA GLY A 303 -0.36 -2.07 3.81
C GLY A 303 0.82 -2.55 4.64
N SER A 304 2.01 -2.05 4.32
CA SER A 304 3.26 -2.37 5.03
C SER A 304 3.57 -1.42 6.20
N ASP A 305 2.89 -0.26 6.25
CA ASP A 305 3.20 0.83 7.17
C ASP A 305 4.64 1.36 6.98
N GLY A 306 5.25 1.89 8.01
CA GLY A 306 6.65 2.30 7.97
C GLY A 306 7.60 1.11 8.06
N ALA A 307 8.58 1.03 7.17
CA ALA A 307 9.62 -0.01 7.18
C ALA A 307 10.53 0.00 8.42
N ALA A 308 10.21 0.84 9.38
CA ALA A 308 10.83 0.85 10.68
C ALA A 308 10.51 -0.41 11.51
N TYR A 309 9.39 -1.08 11.20
CA TYR A 309 8.91 -2.27 11.90
C TYR A 309 9.23 -3.57 11.16
N ASN A 310 9.13 -3.55 9.83
CA ASN A 310 9.16 -4.74 8.99
C ASN A 310 9.78 -4.45 7.62
N SER A 311 9.91 -5.49 6.81
CA SER A 311 10.19 -5.37 5.38
C SER A 311 8.93 -4.95 4.60
N VAL A 312 9.13 -4.37 3.41
CA VAL A 312 8.05 -4.10 2.46
C VAL A 312 7.72 -5.42 1.74
N ASP A 313 6.89 -6.27 2.37
CA ASP A 313 6.52 -7.61 1.88
C ASP A 313 5.06 -7.96 2.22
N LEU A 314 4.17 -7.83 1.24
CA LEU A 314 2.76 -8.17 1.44
C LEU A 314 2.48 -9.68 1.50
N PHE A 315 3.40 -10.55 1.06
CA PHE A 315 3.27 -11.99 1.32
C PHE A 315 3.40 -12.28 2.81
N GLU A 316 4.32 -11.60 3.49
CA GLU A 316 4.48 -11.72 4.93
C GLU A 316 3.27 -11.13 5.68
N GLU A 317 2.81 -9.94 5.30
CA GLU A 317 1.63 -9.31 5.89
C GLU A 317 0.38 -10.20 5.81
N MET A 318 0.14 -10.84 4.66
CA MET A 318 -0.97 -11.81 4.49
C MET A 318 -0.85 -13.00 5.44
N ARG A 319 0.34 -13.58 5.59
CA ARG A 319 0.58 -14.74 6.47
C ARG A 319 0.39 -14.38 7.94
N VAL A 320 0.96 -13.25 8.36
CA VAL A 320 0.82 -12.73 9.73
C VAL A 320 -0.64 -12.48 10.04
N LEU A 321 -1.35 -11.73 9.19
CA LEU A 321 -2.78 -11.47 9.37
C LEU A 321 -3.57 -12.78 9.52
N ARG A 322 -3.42 -13.71 8.56
CA ARG A 322 -4.17 -14.97 8.56
C ARG A 322 -3.90 -15.81 9.78
N ALA A 323 -2.63 -16.02 10.14
CA ALA A 323 -2.26 -16.83 11.29
C ALA A 323 -2.82 -16.25 12.59
N CYS A 324 -2.72 -14.95 12.76
CA CYS A 324 -3.21 -14.26 13.96
C CYS A 324 -4.75 -14.26 14.02
N LEU A 325 -5.45 -14.04 12.92
CA LEU A 325 -6.92 -14.09 12.89
C LEU A 325 -7.46 -15.52 13.16
N ILE A 326 -6.84 -16.55 12.61
CA ILE A 326 -7.18 -17.94 12.93
C ILE A 326 -6.97 -18.20 14.42
N SER A 327 -5.84 -17.78 14.98
CA SER A 327 -5.52 -17.98 16.39
C SER A 327 -6.48 -17.22 17.32
N TYR A 328 -6.78 -15.95 17.00
CA TYR A 328 -7.55 -15.08 17.89
C TYR A 328 -9.07 -15.19 17.72
N TYR A 329 -9.57 -15.33 16.49
CA TYR A 329 -11.01 -15.43 16.21
C TYR A 329 -11.42 -16.85 15.86
N GLY A 330 -10.68 -17.54 14.99
CA GLY A 330 -11.08 -18.82 14.42
C GLY A 330 -11.10 -19.94 15.44
N LEU A 331 -10.00 -20.20 16.12
CA LEU A 331 -9.90 -21.30 17.08
C LEU A 331 -10.88 -21.13 18.27
N PRO A 332 -11.02 -19.93 18.90
CA PRO A 332 -12.00 -19.76 19.98
C PRO A 332 -13.46 -19.95 19.54
N ALA A 333 -13.79 -19.64 18.28
CA ALA A 333 -15.14 -19.79 17.71
C ALA A 333 -15.37 -21.13 16.99
N PHE A 334 -14.38 -22.04 17.00
CA PHE A 334 -14.38 -23.28 16.21
C PHE A 334 -14.56 -23.05 14.70
N ASP A 335 -14.11 -21.90 14.19
CA ASP A 335 -14.08 -21.57 12.76
C ASP A 335 -12.64 -21.46 12.27
N PRO A 336 -11.99 -22.58 11.83
CA PRO A 336 -10.61 -22.55 11.35
C PRO A 336 -10.47 -21.86 10.00
N VAL A 337 -11.55 -21.49 9.32
CA VAL A 337 -11.57 -20.89 7.98
C VAL A 337 -11.97 -19.39 8.05
N VAL A 338 -11.87 -18.77 9.21
CA VAL A 338 -12.20 -17.35 9.42
C VAL A 338 -11.53 -16.38 8.45
N MET A 339 -10.37 -16.73 7.90
CA MET A 339 -9.67 -15.99 6.85
C MET A 339 -9.24 -16.94 5.73
N PRO A 340 -10.11 -17.20 4.73
CA PRO A 340 -9.80 -18.06 3.58
C PRO A 340 -8.60 -17.54 2.78
N VAL A 341 -7.82 -18.46 2.18
CA VAL A 341 -6.65 -18.15 1.34
C VAL A 341 -6.99 -17.12 0.25
N LYS A 342 -8.07 -17.36 -0.48
CA LYS A 342 -8.51 -16.47 -1.58
C LYS A 342 -8.86 -15.07 -1.08
N THR A 343 -9.43 -14.96 0.12
CA THR A 343 -9.72 -13.67 0.76
C THR A 343 -8.43 -12.93 1.09
N ALA A 344 -7.45 -13.58 1.72
CA ALA A 344 -6.17 -12.97 2.06
C ALA A 344 -5.44 -12.42 0.79
N LEU A 345 -5.42 -13.21 -0.30
CA LEU A 345 -4.85 -12.78 -1.57
C LEU A 345 -5.57 -11.55 -2.16
N ARG A 346 -6.91 -11.50 -2.07
CA ARG A 346 -7.67 -10.35 -2.53
C ARG A 346 -7.39 -9.07 -1.73
N LEU A 347 -7.12 -9.19 -0.44
CA LEU A 347 -6.77 -8.01 0.38
C LEU A 347 -5.48 -7.34 -0.10
N SER A 348 -4.49 -8.10 -0.56
CA SER A 348 -3.21 -7.57 -1.07
C SER A 348 -3.26 -7.07 -2.53
N THR A 349 -4.30 -7.41 -3.28
CA THR A 349 -4.47 -7.08 -4.70
C THR A 349 -5.64 -6.10 -4.90
N GLU A 350 -6.87 -6.60 -4.95
CA GLU A 350 -8.08 -5.77 -5.13
C GLU A 350 -8.30 -4.79 -3.97
N GLY A 351 -8.05 -5.23 -2.73
CA GLY A 351 -8.18 -4.39 -1.54
C GLY A 351 -7.20 -3.21 -1.55
N GLY A 352 -5.94 -3.48 -1.94
CA GLY A 352 -4.95 -2.43 -2.13
C GLY A 352 -5.29 -1.52 -3.33
N ALA A 353 -5.80 -2.07 -4.44
CA ALA A 353 -6.25 -1.29 -5.59
C ALA A 353 -7.35 -0.29 -5.22
N ALA A 354 -8.21 -0.66 -4.26
CA ALA A 354 -9.24 0.25 -3.74
C ALA A 354 -8.64 1.46 -3.01
N ALA A 355 -7.46 1.33 -2.37
CA ALA A 355 -6.77 2.47 -1.77
C ALA A 355 -6.31 3.51 -2.81
N LEU A 356 -6.12 3.08 -4.05
CA LEU A 356 -5.80 3.95 -5.19
C LEU A 356 -7.07 4.43 -5.93
N GLY A 357 -8.28 4.06 -5.48
CA GLY A 357 -9.53 4.32 -6.21
C GLY A 357 -9.59 3.61 -7.57
N MET A 358 -8.92 2.47 -7.72
CA MET A 358 -8.77 1.74 -8.99
C MET A 358 -9.31 0.29 -8.93
N GLU A 359 -10.19 -0.01 -8.00
CA GLU A 359 -10.76 -1.33 -7.76
C GLU A 359 -11.47 -1.95 -8.96
N ASP A 360 -11.92 -1.13 -9.91
CA ASP A 360 -12.62 -1.60 -11.13
C ASP A 360 -11.66 -2.07 -12.24
N CYS A 361 -10.41 -1.61 -12.22
CA CYS A 361 -9.47 -1.82 -13.33
C CYS A 361 -8.08 -2.32 -12.93
N LEU A 362 -7.81 -2.50 -11.63
CA LEU A 362 -6.54 -2.95 -11.08
C LEU A 362 -6.73 -4.14 -10.12
N GLY A 363 -5.65 -4.87 -9.82
CA GLY A 363 -5.65 -5.97 -8.85
C GLY A 363 -6.24 -7.28 -9.35
N ARG A 364 -6.45 -7.43 -10.66
CA ARG A 364 -6.99 -8.63 -11.31
C ARG A 364 -6.28 -8.97 -12.62
N VAL A 365 -6.05 -10.26 -12.88
CA VAL A 365 -5.64 -10.75 -14.20
C VAL A 365 -6.90 -11.01 -15.02
N LYS A 366 -7.37 -9.99 -15.74
CA LYS A 366 -8.59 -10.04 -16.55
C LYS A 366 -8.45 -9.14 -17.78
N GLU A 367 -8.95 -9.57 -18.92
CA GLU A 367 -8.98 -8.76 -20.14
C GLU A 367 -9.67 -7.40 -19.88
N GLY A 368 -9.07 -6.34 -20.40
CA GLY A 368 -9.49 -4.95 -20.18
C GLY A 368 -8.91 -4.28 -18.94
N CYS A 369 -8.42 -5.04 -17.95
CA CYS A 369 -7.74 -4.48 -16.78
C CYS A 369 -6.37 -3.90 -17.15
N ILE A 370 -5.89 -2.97 -16.33
CA ILE A 370 -4.51 -2.43 -16.42
C ILE A 370 -3.53 -3.58 -16.16
N ALA A 371 -2.49 -3.64 -16.97
CA ALA A 371 -1.48 -4.67 -16.86
C ALA A 371 -0.40 -4.28 -15.82
N ASP A 372 -0.79 -4.29 -14.53
CA ASP A 372 0.10 -4.28 -13.39
C ASP A 372 0.16 -5.73 -12.88
N LEU A 373 1.22 -6.43 -13.25
CA LEU A 373 1.35 -7.88 -13.09
C LEU A 373 2.73 -8.24 -12.53
N ILE A 374 2.80 -9.38 -11.85
CA ILE A 374 4.07 -9.99 -11.46
C ILE A 374 4.12 -11.45 -11.93
N THR A 375 5.33 -11.97 -12.13
CA THR A 375 5.55 -13.39 -12.28
C THR A 375 6.29 -13.96 -11.08
N VAL A 376 5.83 -15.09 -10.58
CA VAL A 376 6.40 -15.82 -9.45
C VAL A 376 6.97 -17.15 -9.93
N ASN A 377 8.21 -17.43 -9.56
CA ASN A 377 8.86 -18.70 -9.88
C ASN A 377 8.33 -19.84 -9.00
N MET A 378 7.49 -20.70 -9.57
CA MET A 378 6.87 -21.82 -8.86
C MET A 378 7.75 -23.07 -8.78
N MET A 379 8.96 -23.03 -9.37
CA MET A 379 9.88 -24.18 -9.42
C MET A 379 10.95 -24.15 -8.31
N ARG A 380 10.79 -23.26 -7.31
CA ARG A 380 11.70 -23.21 -6.16
C ARG A 380 11.47 -24.41 -5.23
N PRO A 381 12.51 -24.95 -4.58
CA PRO A 381 12.39 -26.16 -3.74
C PRO A 381 11.42 -26.05 -2.56
N HIS A 382 11.17 -24.83 -2.04
CA HIS A 382 10.21 -24.59 -0.96
C HIS A 382 8.76 -24.42 -1.46
N ILE A 383 8.54 -24.38 -2.79
CA ILE A 383 7.22 -24.27 -3.42
C ILE A 383 6.87 -25.57 -4.15
N PHE A 384 7.83 -26.17 -4.87
CA PHE A 384 7.62 -27.34 -5.72
C PHE A 384 8.11 -28.63 -5.05
N PRO A 385 7.35 -29.74 -5.13
CA PRO A 385 6.02 -29.85 -5.75
C PRO A 385 4.92 -29.29 -4.85
N THR A 386 3.81 -28.84 -5.44
CA THR A 386 2.64 -28.38 -4.68
C THR A 386 1.34 -29.00 -5.18
N ASN A 387 0.43 -29.31 -4.25
CA ASN A 387 -0.89 -29.83 -4.56
C ASN A 387 -1.92 -28.72 -4.91
N ASN A 388 -1.67 -27.50 -4.44
CA ASN A 388 -2.55 -26.37 -4.68
C ASN A 388 -1.72 -25.07 -4.83
N ARG A 389 -1.67 -24.55 -6.05
CA ARG A 389 -0.87 -23.36 -6.37
C ARG A 389 -1.36 -22.10 -5.70
N THR A 390 -2.68 -21.94 -5.57
CA THR A 390 -3.25 -20.77 -4.87
C THR A 390 -2.86 -20.76 -3.40
N THR A 391 -2.94 -21.92 -2.75
CA THR A 391 -2.50 -22.07 -1.35
C THR A 391 -0.99 -21.85 -1.22
N ALA A 392 -0.20 -22.34 -2.17
CA ALA A 392 1.24 -22.14 -2.17
C ALA A 392 1.64 -20.65 -2.26
N VAL A 393 0.90 -19.85 -3.02
CA VAL A 393 1.13 -18.38 -3.09
C VAL A 393 1.05 -17.75 -1.70
N LEU A 394 0.10 -18.16 -0.88
CA LEU A 394 -0.02 -17.63 0.48
C LEU A 394 0.99 -18.26 1.45
N ASP A 395 1.11 -19.59 1.41
CA ASP A 395 1.81 -20.32 2.49
C ASP A 395 3.34 -20.37 2.31
N THR A 396 3.83 -20.42 1.05
CA THR A 396 5.24 -20.70 0.77
C THR A 396 5.97 -19.67 -0.09
N VAL A 397 5.25 -18.96 -1.00
CA VAL A 397 5.88 -17.94 -1.84
C VAL A 397 6.36 -16.76 -0.97
N THR A 398 7.53 -16.26 -1.28
CA THR A 398 8.15 -15.09 -0.63
C THR A 398 8.45 -14.01 -1.66
N ALA A 399 8.80 -12.82 -1.21
CA ALA A 399 9.25 -11.72 -2.08
C ALA A 399 10.44 -12.12 -2.98
N GLN A 400 11.26 -13.12 -2.54
CA GLN A 400 12.42 -13.59 -3.31
C GLN A 400 12.05 -14.45 -4.53
N ASP A 401 10.80 -14.92 -4.61
CA ASP A 401 10.31 -15.77 -5.69
C ASP A 401 9.68 -14.96 -6.83
N VAL A 402 9.49 -13.64 -6.63
CA VAL A 402 9.05 -12.71 -7.68
C VAL A 402 10.19 -12.54 -8.69
N GLU A 403 9.96 -12.93 -9.93
CA GLU A 403 10.98 -12.89 -10.99
C GLU A 403 10.86 -11.61 -11.85
N ASP A 404 9.65 -11.26 -12.26
CA ASP A 404 9.41 -10.16 -13.17
C ASP A 404 8.28 -9.26 -12.63
N SER A 405 8.36 -7.96 -12.89
CA SER A 405 7.34 -6.99 -12.54
C SER A 405 6.99 -6.14 -13.74
N ILE A 406 5.71 -6.07 -14.05
CA ILE A 406 5.11 -5.31 -15.15
C ILE A 406 4.21 -4.26 -14.52
N ILE A 407 4.44 -2.99 -14.83
CA ILE A 407 3.63 -1.88 -14.33
C ILE A 407 3.17 -1.05 -15.51
N ASP A 408 1.86 -0.81 -15.58
CA ASP A 408 1.26 -0.05 -16.66
C ASP A 408 1.62 -0.62 -18.06
N GLY A 409 1.70 -1.95 -18.13
CA GLY A 409 2.05 -2.71 -19.32
C GLY A 409 3.55 -2.71 -19.70
N LYS A 410 4.40 -2.07 -18.91
CA LYS A 410 5.84 -1.98 -19.13
C LYS A 410 6.61 -2.94 -18.22
N LEU A 411 7.58 -3.67 -18.74
CA LEU A 411 8.44 -4.56 -17.98
C LEU A 411 9.47 -3.72 -17.19
N ILE A 412 9.25 -3.57 -15.88
CA ILE A 412 10.04 -2.74 -14.96
C ILE A 412 11.17 -3.54 -14.33
N MET A 413 10.93 -4.81 -14.04
CA MET A 413 11.93 -5.75 -13.53
C MET A 413 11.85 -7.05 -14.33
N GLU A 414 12.99 -7.60 -14.71
CA GLU A 414 13.11 -8.90 -15.40
C GLU A 414 14.20 -9.72 -14.73
N HIS A 415 13.88 -10.97 -14.38
CA HIS A 415 14.81 -11.85 -13.65
C HIS A 415 15.42 -11.17 -12.40
N ARG A 416 14.61 -10.42 -11.67
CA ARG A 416 14.97 -9.65 -10.46
C ARG A 416 15.96 -8.49 -10.72
N ILE A 417 16.20 -8.12 -11.98
CA ILE A 417 17.02 -6.98 -12.36
C ILE A 417 16.10 -5.81 -12.73
N LEU A 418 16.22 -4.71 -12.00
CA LEU A 418 15.49 -3.47 -12.28
C LEU A 418 15.99 -2.84 -13.58
N LYS A 419 15.06 -2.37 -14.41
CA LYS A 419 15.36 -1.75 -15.73
C LYS A 419 15.35 -0.23 -15.70
N THR A 420 14.85 0.37 -14.63
CA THR A 420 14.58 1.81 -14.56
C THR A 420 15.59 2.58 -13.73
N ILE A 421 16.27 1.92 -12.79
CA ILE A 421 17.22 2.56 -11.86
C ILE A 421 18.43 1.66 -11.59
N ASP A 422 19.54 2.28 -11.17
CA ASP A 422 20.73 1.59 -10.67
C ASP A 422 20.57 1.29 -9.17
N GLU A 423 20.17 0.05 -8.84
CA GLU A 423 19.97 -0.42 -7.48
C GLU A 423 21.23 -0.25 -6.61
N ALA A 424 22.42 -0.55 -7.14
CA ALA A 424 23.66 -0.48 -6.39
C ALA A 424 24.04 0.96 -6.02
N ALA A 425 23.84 1.90 -6.95
CA ALA A 425 24.06 3.31 -6.70
C ALA A 425 23.11 3.86 -5.60
N VAL A 426 21.82 3.50 -5.68
CA VAL A 426 20.83 3.91 -4.66
C VAL A 426 21.19 3.35 -3.28
N MET A 427 21.53 2.07 -3.19
CA MET A 427 21.92 1.41 -1.92
C MET A 427 23.13 2.08 -1.28
N LYS A 428 24.15 2.45 -2.08
CA LYS A 428 25.33 3.14 -1.59
C LYS A 428 24.99 4.51 -1.02
N GLU A 429 24.15 5.26 -1.70
CA GLU A 429 23.73 6.61 -1.25
C GLU A 429 22.87 6.52 0.02
N CYS A 430 21.93 5.57 0.10
CA CYS A 430 21.12 5.33 1.30
C CYS A 430 22.00 5.01 2.52
N ALA A 431 23.04 4.19 2.37
CA ALA A 431 23.96 3.88 3.46
C ALA A 431 24.70 5.11 3.97
N ALA A 432 25.16 5.98 3.07
CA ALA A 432 25.85 7.23 3.42
C ALA A 432 24.91 8.20 4.18
N ARG A 433 23.66 8.35 3.70
CA ARG A 433 22.64 9.20 4.32
C ARG A 433 22.23 8.70 5.69
N MET A 434 21.98 7.40 5.86
CA MET A 434 21.66 6.80 7.14
C MET A 434 22.77 7.07 8.18
N GLN A 435 24.06 7.01 7.79
CA GLN A 435 25.17 7.36 8.69
C GLN A 435 25.16 8.83 9.08
N SER A 436 24.80 9.73 8.16
CA SER A 436 24.69 11.18 8.44
C SER A 436 23.54 11.46 9.40
N ILE A 437 22.36 10.89 9.13
CA ILE A 437 21.17 11.05 9.96
C ILE A 437 21.42 10.51 11.38
N ASN A 438 22.01 9.32 11.52
CA ASN A 438 22.28 8.71 12.81
C ASN A 438 23.24 9.54 13.68
N ARG A 439 24.14 10.34 13.09
CA ARG A 439 24.98 11.28 13.84
C ARG A 439 24.22 12.48 14.39
N GLN A 440 23.12 12.85 13.78
CA GLN A 440 22.26 13.95 14.24
C GLN A 440 21.22 13.48 15.27
N PHE A 441 20.93 12.18 15.31
CA PHE A 441 19.89 11.56 16.16
C PHE A 441 20.46 10.90 17.43
N GLN A 442 21.76 11.08 17.69
CA GLN A 442 22.38 10.70 18.97
C GLN A 442 22.14 11.80 20.00
#